data_302a69462be0ff9184a7f3d1f38cee16
#
_entry.id   302a69462be0ff9184a7f3d1f38cee16
#
_cell.length_a   1.000
_cell.length_b   1.000
_cell.length_c   1.000
_cell.angle_alpha   90.00
_cell.angle_beta   90.00
_cell.angle_gamma   90.00
#
_symmetry.space_group_name_H-M   'P 1'
#
loop_
_entity.id
_entity.type
_entity.pdbx_description
1 polymer ?
#
loop_
_entity_poly.entity_id
_entity_poly.type
_entity_poly.pdbx_seq_one_letter_code
_entity_poly.pdbx_strand_id
1 'polypeptide(L)'
;MRQPLQIVLGLLVGIMLASQGCATKSGSGTGDERITQQERIGDPTIKEIPPNDLAVTTSRTSPAMRAELTARNATGLTKGSLMDAPFDFDRASLRVDALPLLEANAKRVKDDGTKRLLLEGRGDEVGTAAYNIVLGDRRARAVKSYLEQLGLAVDFNTTSYGKDRPLCFQHTSECLQKNRSVHFVVKE
;
A
#
# COMPACT_ATOMS: atom_id res chain seq x y z
N MET A 1 -22.28 52.16 -21.55
CA MET A 1 -20.83 52.36 -21.54
C MET A 1 -20.17 51.10 -22.11
N ARG A 2 -19.54 51.24 -23.28
CA ARG A 2 -18.99 50.10 -24.05
C ARG A 2 -17.53 49.94 -23.67
N GLN A 3 -17.13 48.72 -23.29
CA GLN A 3 -15.74 48.36 -23.09
C GLN A 3 -15.13 47.81 -24.40
N PRO A 4 -13.93 48.22 -24.80
CA PRO A 4 -13.30 47.76 -26.03
C PRO A 4 -12.57 46.43 -25.86
N LEU A 5 -12.81 45.55 -26.81
CA LEU A 5 -12.16 44.28 -27.07
C LEU A 5 -10.69 44.54 -27.47
N GLN A 6 -9.73 44.18 -26.63
CA GLN A 6 -8.32 44.18 -26.96
C GLN A 6 -7.92 42.82 -27.56
N ILE A 7 -7.71 42.86 -28.88
CA ILE A 7 -7.13 41.75 -29.64
C ILE A 7 -5.60 41.88 -29.47
N VAL A 8 -4.99 40.93 -28.78
CA VAL A 8 -3.52 40.78 -28.75
C VAL A 8 -3.14 39.64 -29.69
N LEU A 9 -2.65 40.07 -30.87
CA LEU A 9 -2.01 39.24 -31.88
C LEU A 9 -0.54 39.05 -31.47
N GLY A 10 -0.13 37.87 -31.06
CA GLY A 10 1.22 37.57 -30.58
C GLY A 10 1.84 36.33 -31.23
N LEU A 11 2.60 36.58 -32.26
CA LEU A 11 3.83 35.94 -32.77
C LEU A 11 3.99 34.40 -32.56
N LEU A 12 3.84 33.70 -33.69
CA LEU A 12 4.40 32.38 -33.94
C LEU A 12 5.95 32.47 -34.05
N VAL A 13 6.65 31.93 -33.05
CA VAL A 13 8.08 31.62 -33.17
C VAL A 13 8.24 30.14 -33.42
N GLY A 14 8.57 29.80 -34.66
CA GLY A 14 8.90 28.43 -35.07
C GLY A 14 10.29 28.05 -34.52
N ILE A 15 10.33 27.00 -33.71
CA ILE A 15 11.57 26.34 -33.32
C ILE A 15 11.73 25.10 -34.19
N MET A 16 12.62 25.17 -35.18
CA MET A 16 13.16 24.04 -35.90
C MET A 16 14.04 23.23 -34.95
N LEU A 17 13.63 22.03 -34.62
CA LEU A 17 14.48 21.02 -33.95
C LEU A 17 15.22 20.21 -35.01
N ALA A 18 16.52 20.42 -35.10
CA ALA A 18 17.44 19.64 -35.89
C ALA A 18 17.56 18.23 -35.30
N SER A 19 17.22 17.23 -36.09
CA SER A 19 17.45 15.81 -35.81
C SER A 19 18.93 15.49 -36.00
N GLN A 20 19.66 15.26 -34.92
CA GLN A 20 21.01 14.69 -34.97
C GLN A 20 20.89 13.15 -34.88
N GLY A 21 21.16 12.50 -36.03
CA GLY A 21 21.27 11.07 -36.12
C GLY A 21 22.54 10.55 -35.43
N CYS A 22 22.40 9.61 -34.49
CA CYS A 22 23.51 8.85 -33.98
C CYS A 22 23.88 7.75 -34.98
N ALA A 23 25.01 7.89 -35.63
CA ALA A 23 25.62 6.85 -36.45
C ALA A 23 26.22 5.77 -35.54
N THR A 24 25.72 4.54 -35.66
CA THR A 24 26.34 3.35 -35.06
C THR A 24 27.55 2.95 -35.89
N LYS A 25 28.72 3.10 -35.31
CA LYS A 25 29.99 2.65 -35.89
C LYS A 25 30.17 1.17 -35.60
N SER A 26 30.00 0.32 -36.63
CA SER A 26 30.39 -1.08 -36.57
C SER A 26 31.91 -1.15 -36.69
N GLY A 27 32.58 -1.53 -35.63
CA GLY A 27 34.00 -1.85 -35.58
C GLY A 27 34.17 -3.36 -35.58
N SER A 28 34.61 -3.93 -36.68
CA SER A 28 35.16 -5.29 -36.72
C SER A 28 36.57 -5.22 -36.13
N GLY A 29 36.78 -5.87 -35.01
CA GLY A 29 38.08 -6.06 -34.38
C GLY A 29 38.24 -7.52 -34.02
N THR A 30 38.99 -8.25 -34.88
CA THR A 30 39.60 -9.54 -34.55
C THR A 30 40.65 -9.32 -33.48
N GLY A 31 40.40 -9.83 -32.29
CA GLY A 31 41.35 -9.80 -31.18
C GLY A 31 41.10 -11.01 -30.29
N ASP A 32 41.86 -12.03 -30.52
CA ASP A 32 41.99 -13.25 -29.72
C ASP A 32 42.63 -12.87 -28.37
N GLU A 33 41.85 -12.77 -27.32
CA GLU A 33 42.38 -12.71 -25.95
C GLU A 33 41.60 -13.66 -25.04
N ARG A 34 42.34 -14.65 -24.60
CA ARG A 34 42.04 -15.66 -23.59
C ARG A 34 41.32 -15.07 -22.42
N ILE A 35 40.02 -15.31 -22.29
CA ILE A 35 39.31 -15.19 -21.02
C ILE A 35 39.66 -16.44 -20.22
N THR A 36 40.72 -16.31 -19.42
CA THR A 36 41.08 -17.29 -18.42
C THR A 36 40.07 -17.23 -17.27
N GLN A 37 39.52 -18.40 -16.97
CA GLN A 37 38.94 -18.79 -15.68
C GLN A 37 37.81 -17.93 -15.17
N GLN A 38 36.64 -18.21 -15.71
CA GLN A 38 35.41 -18.00 -14.98
C GLN A 38 35.44 -18.93 -13.74
N GLU A 39 35.72 -18.39 -12.57
CA GLU A 39 35.47 -19.08 -11.32
C GLU A 39 34.03 -19.55 -11.34
N ARG A 40 33.83 -20.84 -11.48
CA ARG A 40 32.55 -21.46 -11.19
C ARG A 40 32.27 -21.22 -9.73
N ILE A 41 31.46 -20.22 -9.43
CA ILE A 41 30.76 -20.14 -8.16
C ILE A 41 30.00 -21.45 -8.05
N GLY A 42 30.50 -22.34 -7.18
CA GLY A 42 29.86 -23.63 -6.96
C GLY A 42 28.42 -23.38 -6.58
N ASP A 43 27.51 -24.05 -7.28
CA ASP A 43 26.12 -24.10 -6.87
C ASP A 43 26.04 -24.35 -5.37
N PRO A 44 25.34 -23.53 -4.58
CA PRO A 44 25.14 -23.83 -3.18
C PRO A 44 24.42 -25.17 -3.13
N THR A 45 25.11 -26.19 -2.61
CA THR A 45 24.54 -27.50 -2.36
C THR A 45 23.33 -27.29 -1.47
N ILE A 46 22.13 -27.25 -2.05
CA ILE A 46 20.89 -27.26 -1.31
C ILE A 46 20.88 -28.63 -0.63
N LYS A 47 21.21 -28.65 0.66
CA LYS A 47 20.97 -29.83 1.50
C LYS A 47 19.48 -30.08 1.43
N GLU A 48 19.06 -31.15 0.76
CA GLU A 48 17.70 -31.62 0.77
C GLU A 48 17.32 -31.83 2.25
N ILE A 49 16.43 -30.98 2.75
CA ILE A 49 15.80 -31.14 4.06
C ILE A 49 14.90 -32.37 3.93
N PRO A 50 15.09 -33.40 4.74
CA PRO A 50 14.27 -34.61 4.68
C PRO A 50 12.80 -34.23 4.84
N PRO A 51 11.88 -34.86 4.08
CA PRO A 51 10.46 -34.46 4.02
C PRO A 51 9.72 -34.56 5.37
N ASN A 52 10.30 -35.15 6.38
CA ASN A 52 9.71 -35.26 7.73
C ASN A 52 9.92 -34.00 8.61
N ASP A 53 10.80 -33.09 8.24
CA ASP A 53 11.02 -31.85 9.02
C ASP A 53 10.22 -30.65 8.46
N LEU A 54 9.51 -30.83 7.37
CA LEU A 54 8.42 -29.97 6.95
C LEU A 54 7.17 -30.30 7.80
N ALA A 55 7.30 -30.28 9.12
CA ALA A 55 6.15 -30.03 9.95
C ALA A 55 5.61 -28.68 9.49
N VAL A 56 4.57 -28.72 8.66
CA VAL A 56 3.69 -27.61 8.39
C VAL A 56 3.33 -27.05 9.74
N THR A 57 4.11 -26.06 10.18
CA THR A 57 3.73 -25.23 11.31
C THR A 57 2.52 -24.49 10.78
N THR A 58 1.36 -25.16 10.83
CA THR A 58 0.08 -24.48 10.80
C THR A 58 0.26 -23.34 11.77
N SER A 59 0.31 -22.13 11.23
CA SER A 59 0.48 -20.90 11.98
C SER A 59 -0.68 -20.82 12.97
N ARG A 60 -0.52 -21.54 14.07
CA ARG A 60 -1.40 -21.42 15.23
C ARG A 60 -1.11 -20.04 15.75
N THR A 61 -1.98 -19.09 15.39
CA THR A 61 -2.03 -17.80 16.05
C THR A 61 -1.88 -18.06 17.54
N SER A 62 -0.74 -17.63 18.11
CA SER A 62 -0.46 -17.97 19.51
C SER A 62 -1.61 -17.46 20.38
N PRO A 63 -1.92 -18.11 21.50
CA PRO A 63 -2.94 -17.63 22.44
C PRO A 63 -2.68 -16.16 22.86
N ALA A 64 -1.41 -15.76 22.96
CA ALA A 64 -1.00 -14.39 23.25
C ALA A 64 -1.43 -13.42 22.15
N MET A 65 -1.26 -13.78 20.87
CA MET A 65 -1.68 -12.94 19.74
C MET A 65 -3.22 -12.84 19.67
N ARG A 66 -3.94 -13.90 19.99
CA ARG A 66 -5.41 -13.86 20.11
C ARG A 66 -5.87 -12.98 21.26
N ALA A 67 -5.21 -13.08 22.44
CA ALA A 67 -5.51 -12.25 23.60
C ALA A 67 -5.22 -10.77 23.30
N GLU A 68 -4.11 -10.46 22.64
CA GLU A 68 -3.76 -9.10 22.22
C GLU A 68 -4.77 -8.51 21.21
N LEU A 69 -5.23 -9.33 20.24
CA LEU A 69 -6.28 -8.92 19.31
C LEU A 69 -7.62 -8.69 20.01
N THR A 70 -7.99 -9.55 20.94
CA THR A 70 -9.22 -9.39 21.73
C THR A 70 -9.13 -8.15 22.63
N ALA A 71 -7.99 -7.91 23.27
CA ALA A 71 -7.75 -6.70 24.08
C ALA A 71 -7.79 -5.42 23.22
N ARG A 72 -7.21 -5.44 22.02
CA ARG A 72 -7.27 -4.29 21.10
C ARG A 72 -8.66 -4.01 20.57
N ASN A 73 -9.43 -5.06 20.27
CA ASN A 73 -10.83 -4.92 19.90
C ASN A 73 -11.69 -4.41 21.08
N ALA A 74 -11.33 -4.76 22.30
CA ALA A 74 -12.02 -4.27 23.50
C ALA A 74 -11.63 -2.84 23.89
N THR A 75 -10.36 -2.42 23.68
CA THR A 75 -9.92 -1.03 23.96
C THR A 75 -10.28 -0.05 22.86
N GLY A 76 -10.56 -0.51 21.63
CA GLY A 76 -11.07 0.31 20.53
C GLY A 76 -12.56 0.67 20.62
N LEU A 77 -13.27 0.17 21.63
CA LEU A 77 -14.72 0.37 21.82
C LEU A 77 -15.11 1.61 22.61
N THR A 78 -14.18 2.48 22.94
CA THR A 78 -14.50 3.73 23.62
C THR A 78 -14.92 4.80 22.62
N LYS A 79 -16.22 5.07 22.56
CA LYS A 79 -16.93 6.04 21.71
C LYS A 79 -17.07 5.67 20.24
N GLY A 80 -17.84 4.59 20.00
CA GLY A 80 -18.36 4.28 18.66
C GLY A 80 -17.29 3.99 17.62
N SER A 81 -17.11 2.69 17.35
CA SER A 81 -16.16 2.18 16.38
C SER A 81 -16.26 2.88 15.01
N LEU A 82 -15.16 3.42 14.51
CA LEU A 82 -15.06 3.88 13.12
C LEU A 82 -15.08 2.64 12.21
N MET A 83 -15.68 2.81 11.03
CA MET A 83 -15.83 1.73 10.06
C MET A 83 -14.54 1.54 9.26
N ASP A 84 -14.14 0.29 9.04
CA ASP A 84 -12.99 -0.04 8.21
C ASP A 84 -13.25 0.32 6.74
N ALA A 85 -12.23 0.86 6.06
CA ALA A 85 -12.30 1.17 4.64
C ALA A 85 -11.87 -0.07 3.83
N PRO A 86 -12.76 -0.70 3.03
CA PRO A 86 -12.44 -1.88 2.25
C PRO A 86 -11.69 -1.55 0.95
N PHE A 87 -10.88 -2.51 0.49
CA PHE A 87 -10.13 -2.42 -0.77
C PHE A 87 -10.31 -3.67 -1.62
N ASP A 88 -10.18 -3.51 -2.93
CA ASP A 88 -10.14 -4.62 -3.86
C ASP A 88 -8.83 -5.41 -3.75
N PHE A 89 -8.86 -6.64 -4.27
CA PHE A 89 -7.66 -7.45 -4.38
C PHE A 89 -6.59 -6.70 -5.19
N ASP A 90 -5.38 -6.69 -4.67
CA ASP A 90 -4.21 -6.08 -5.30
C ASP A 90 -4.35 -4.58 -5.67
N ARG A 91 -5.25 -3.85 -5.01
CA ARG A 91 -5.49 -2.42 -5.26
C ARG A 91 -5.33 -1.58 -4.00
N ALA A 92 -4.86 -0.34 -4.21
CA ALA A 92 -4.81 0.72 -3.21
C ALA A 92 -5.69 1.92 -3.57
N SER A 93 -6.44 1.84 -4.67
CA SER A 93 -7.46 2.84 -5.01
C SER A 93 -8.68 2.66 -4.12
N LEU A 94 -9.27 3.76 -3.67
CA LEU A 94 -10.50 3.73 -2.90
C LEU A 94 -11.65 3.18 -3.75
N ARG A 95 -12.45 2.31 -3.15
CA ARG A 95 -13.67 1.77 -3.75
C ARG A 95 -14.79 2.79 -3.63
N VAL A 96 -15.71 2.79 -4.57
CA VAL A 96 -16.87 3.70 -4.55
C VAL A 96 -17.74 3.49 -3.31
N ASP A 97 -17.91 2.24 -2.88
CA ASP A 97 -18.67 1.90 -1.68
C ASP A 97 -17.95 2.22 -0.35
N ALA A 98 -16.64 2.47 -0.39
CA ALA A 98 -15.87 2.94 0.76
C ALA A 98 -16.04 4.45 1.01
N LEU A 99 -16.37 5.25 0.00
CA LEU A 99 -16.46 6.71 0.13
C LEU A 99 -17.49 7.16 1.17
N PRO A 100 -18.76 6.67 1.16
CA PRO A 100 -19.74 7.06 2.19
C PRO A 100 -19.33 6.59 3.60
N LEU A 101 -18.60 5.48 3.73
CA LEU A 101 -18.07 5.05 5.02
C LEU A 101 -17.01 6.02 5.55
N LEU A 102 -16.12 6.49 4.67
CA LEU A 102 -15.08 7.46 5.01
C LEU A 102 -15.67 8.83 5.37
N GLU A 103 -16.72 9.27 4.68
CA GLU A 103 -17.44 10.50 5.00
C GLU A 103 -18.13 10.42 6.37
N ALA A 104 -18.77 9.28 6.67
CA ALA A 104 -19.37 9.03 7.97
C ALA A 104 -18.31 9.00 9.09
N ASN A 105 -17.15 8.38 8.85
CA ASN A 105 -16.02 8.40 9.78
C ASN A 105 -15.50 9.83 10.00
N ALA A 106 -15.32 10.61 8.92
CA ALA A 106 -14.84 11.98 9.01
C ALA A 106 -15.79 12.86 9.86
N LYS A 107 -17.11 12.72 9.62
CA LYS A 107 -18.11 13.41 10.42
C LYS A 107 -17.99 13.03 11.89
N ARG A 108 -17.91 11.76 12.20
CA ARG A 108 -17.81 11.25 13.56
C ARG A 108 -16.55 11.73 14.26
N VAL A 109 -15.40 11.67 13.61
CA VAL A 109 -14.12 12.17 14.14
C VAL A 109 -14.21 13.65 14.49
N LYS A 110 -14.90 14.46 13.67
CA LYS A 110 -15.17 15.89 13.96
C LYS A 110 -16.10 16.06 15.16
N ASP A 111 -17.20 15.32 15.18
CA ASP A 111 -18.21 15.39 16.25
C ASP A 111 -17.62 14.97 17.63
N ASP A 112 -16.77 13.95 17.63
CA ASP A 112 -16.10 13.45 18.85
C ASP A 112 -14.91 14.33 19.29
N GLY A 113 -14.50 15.32 18.49
CA GLY A 113 -13.35 16.19 18.77
C GLY A 113 -12.01 15.46 18.80
N THR A 114 -11.90 14.33 18.10
CA THR A 114 -10.67 13.53 17.99
C THR A 114 -9.52 14.38 17.47
N LYS A 115 -8.35 14.28 18.10
CA LYS A 115 -7.16 15.05 17.73
C LYS A 115 -6.15 14.22 16.93
N ARG A 116 -6.07 12.93 17.21
CA ARG A 116 -5.09 12.03 16.59
C ARG A 116 -5.75 10.77 16.08
N LEU A 117 -5.39 10.35 14.87
CA LEU A 117 -5.95 9.19 14.21
C LEU A 117 -4.83 8.34 13.60
N LEU A 118 -4.76 7.07 13.97
CA LEU A 118 -3.86 6.11 13.36
C LEU A 118 -4.65 5.30 12.32
N LEU A 119 -4.12 5.23 11.10
CA LEU A 119 -4.64 4.45 9.98
C LEU A 119 -3.75 3.23 9.77
N GLU A 120 -4.31 2.05 10.03
CA GLU A 120 -3.60 0.77 9.93
C GLU A 120 -3.94 0.08 8.61
N GLY A 121 -3.03 0.13 7.64
CA GLY A 121 -3.19 -0.55 6.36
C GLY A 121 -2.94 -2.05 6.49
N ARG A 122 -3.81 -2.85 5.88
CA ARG A 122 -3.79 -4.31 5.92
C ARG A 122 -3.97 -4.91 4.55
N GLY A 123 -3.47 -6.14 4.39
CA GLY A 123 -3.64 -7.00 3.23
C GLY A 123 -4.21 -8.35 3.63
N ASP A 124 -4.61 -9.13 2.64
CA ASP A 124 -4.94 -10.53 2.83
C ASP A 124 -3.68 -11.40 2.88
N GLU A 125 -3.84 -12.70 3.01
CA GLU A 125 -2.74 -13.65 3.11
C GLU A 125 -2.00 -13.89 1.78
N VAL A 126 -2.56 -13.43 0.65
CA VAL A 126 -2.01 -13.68 -0.68
C VAL A 126 -0.78 -12.81 -0.93
N GLY A 127 0.28 -13.41 -1.48
CA GLY A 127 1.53 -12.74 -1.77
C GLY A 127 2.53 -12.71 -0.62
N THR A 128 3.66 -12.03 -0.82
CA THR A 128 4.74 -11.94 0.18
C THR A 128 4.42 -10.94 1.28
N ALA A 129 5.04 -11.10 2.46
CA ALA A 129 4.90 -10.15 3.56
C ALA A 129 5.38 -8.74 3.15
N ALA A 130 6.55 -8.66 2.49
CA ALA A 130 7.11 -7.39 2.02
C ALA A 130 6.16 -6.67 1.04
N TYR A 131 5.57 -7.40 0.10
CA TYR A 131 4.61 -6.85 -0.83
C TYR A 131 3.38 -6.29 -0.09
N ASN A 132 2.80 -7.06 0.82
CA ASN A 132 1.61 -6.66 1.58
C ASN A 132 1.87 -5.46 2.50
N ILE A 133 3.07 -5.33 3.06
CA ILE A 133 3.44 -4.13 3.83
C ILE A 133 3.38 -2.88 2.95
N VAL A 134 3.96 -2.93 1.74
CA VAL A 134 3.93 -1.79 0.81
C VAL A 134 2.50 -1.49 0.35
N LEU A 135 1.71 -2.52 0.04
CA LEU A 135 0.32 -2.35 -0.39
C LEU A 135 -0.55 -1.75 0.73
N GLY A 136 -0.38 -2.22 1.96
CA GLY A 136 -1.07 -1.68 3.14
C GLY A 136 -0.71 -0.22 3.41
N ASP A 137 0.57 0.16 3.27
CA ASP A 137 1.00 1.56 3.40
C ASP A 137 0.33 2.47 2.34
N ARG A 138 0.31 2.02 1.07
CA ARG A 138 -0.38 2.75 0.00
C ARG A 138 -1.87 2.94 0.29
N ARG A 139 -2.56 1.92 0.82
CA ARG A 139 -3.96 1.98 1.23
C ARG A 139 -4.19 3.00 2.34
N ALA A 140 -3.36 2.95 3.40
CA ALA A 140 -3.45 3.89 4.51
C ALA A 140 -3.26 5.34 4.04
N ARG A 141 -2.30 5.59 3.15
CA ARG A 141 -2.08 6.92 2.55
C ARG A 141 -3.24 7.37 1.67
N ALA A 142 -3.86 6.48 0.91
CA ALA A 142 -5.03 6.83 0.09
C ALA A 142 -6.21 7.27 0.95
N VAL A 143 -6.47 6.56 2.05
CA VAL A 143 -7.50 6.95 3.04
C VAL A 143 -7.16 8.29 3.69
N LYS A 144 -5.91 8.48 4.15
CA LYS A 144 -5.45 9.75 4.72
C LYS A 144 -5.72 10.91 3.76
N SER A 145 -5.25 10.80 2.52
CA SER A 145 -5.42 11.85 1.52
C SER A 145 -6.88 12.20 1.26
N TYR A 146 -7.76 11.22 1.23
CA TYR A 146 -9.19 11.45 1.06
C TYR A 146 -9.82 12.16 2.26
N LEU A 147 -9.48 11.77 3.49
CA LEU A 147 -9.97 12.42 4.69
C LEU A 147 -9.47 13.87 4.81
N GLU A 148 -8.23 14.15 4.41
CA GLU A 148 -7.69 15.52 4.33
C GLU A 148 -8.45 16.36 3.29
N GLN A 149 -8.81 15.79 2.13
CA GLN A 149 -9.64 16.45 1.11
C GLN A 149 -11.06 16.75 1.63
N LEU A 150 -11.62 15.93 2.53
CA LEU A 150 -12.88 16.22 3.23
C LEU A 150 -12.73 17.31 4.31
N GLY A 151 -11.55 17.90 4.44
CA GLY A 151 -11.28 18.94 5.43
C GLY A 151 -11.22 18.42 6.86
N LEU A 152 -10.79 17.16 7.05
CA LEU A 152 -10.55 16.63 8.39
C LEU A 152 -9.13 17.03 8.85
N ALA A 153 -9.06 17.97 9.79
CA ALA A 153 -7.82 18.52 10.33
C ALA A 153 -7.48 17.84 11.67
N VAL A 154 -6.90 16.64 11.59
CA VAL A 154 -6.39 15.88 12.75
C VAL A 154 -4.94 15.46 12.49
N ASP A 155 -4.22 15.09 13.53
CA ASP A 155 -2.88 14.50 13.40
C ASP A 155 -3.01 13.04 12.90
N PHE A 156 -2.70 12.84 11.63
CA PHE A 156 -2.76 11.52 11.00
C PHE A 156 -1.43 10.78 11.09
N ASN A 157 -1.47 9.61 11.71
CA ASN A 157 -0.40 8.63 11.63
C ASN A 157 -0.82 7.46 10.73
N THR A 158 0.08 6.98 9.89
CA THR A 158 -0.15 5.80 9.05
C THR A 158 0.82 4.70 9.41
N THR A 159 0.36 3.47 9.43
CA THR A 159 1.21 2.28 9.57
C THR A 159 0.66 1.17 8.69
N SER A 160 1.51 0.22 8.32
CA SER A 160 1.09 -0.98 7.61
C SER A 160 1.50 -2.22 8.38
N TYR A 161 0.58 -3.12 8.56
CA TYR A 161 0.85 -4.46 9.08
C TYR A 161 0.88 -5.53 7.98
N GLY A 162 0.63 -5.13 6.73
CA GLY A 162 0.55 -6.07 5.64
C GLY A 162 -0.42 -7.21 5.96
N LYS A 163 0.06 -8.46 5.88
CA LYS A 163 -0.71 -9.65 6.22
C LYS A 163 -0.49 -10.17 7.65
N ASP A 164 0.37 -9.51 8.44
CA ASP A 164 0.81 -10.06 9.74
C ASP A 164 -0.21 -9.83 10.87
N ARG A 165 -1.15 -8.90 10.68
CA ARG A 165 -2.23 -8.61 11.66
C ARG A 165 -3.61 -8.66 11.00
N PRO A 166 -4.07 -9.84 10.61
CA PRO A 166 -5.37 -9.99 9.98
C PRO A 166 -6.52 -9.71 10.96
N LEU A 167 -7.61 -9.15 10.45
CA LEU A 167 -8.86 -8.99 11.20
C LEU A 167 -9.67 -10.28 11.27
N CYS A 168 -9.47 -11.14 10.28
CA CYS A 168 -10.16 -12.40 10.10
C CYS A 168 -9.15 -13.48 9.76
N PHE A 169 -9.29 -14.68 10.36
CA PHE A 169 -8.32 -15.78 10.31
C PHE A 169 -8.77 -16.95 9.45
N GLN A 170 -9.96 -16.90 8.89
CA GLN A 170 -10.48 -17.95 8.00
C GLN A 170 -9.95 -17.71 6.58
N HIS A 171 -9.79 -18.79 5.82
CA HIS A 171 -9.33 -18.72 4.42
C HIS A 171 -10.51 -18.60 3.42
N THR A 172 -11.62 -17.98 3.84
CA THR A 172 -12.77 -17.74 2.98
C THR A 172 -12.64 -16.41 2.25
N SER A 173 -13.34 -16.26 1.11
CA SER A 173 -13.35 -15.03 0.31
C SER A 173 -13.79 -13.82 1.13
N GLU A 174 -14.77 -14.00 2.02
CA GLU A 174 -15.31 -12.95 2.89
C GLU A 174 -14.27 -12.50 3.92
N CYS A 175 -13.52 -13.47 4.47
CA CYS A 175 -12.46 -13.19 5.43
C CYS A 175 -11.28 -12.48 4.77
N LEU A 176 -10.86 -12.94 3.60
CA LEU A 176 -9.84 -12.26 2.80
C LEU A 176 -10.26 -10.83 2.46
N GLN A 177 -11.53 -10.62 2.09
CA GLN A 177 -12.05 -9.28 1.82
C GLN A 177 -12.00 -8.37 3.06
N LYS A 178 -12.31 -8.87 4.25
CA LYS A 178 -12.18 -8.11 5.51
C LYS A 178 -10.74 -7.71 5.80
N ASN A 179 -9.78 -8.57 5.47
CA ASN A 179 -8.36 -8.28 5.67
C ASN A 179 -7.83 -7.21 4.69
N ARG A 180 -8.44 -7.06 3.52
CA ARG A 180 -8.11 -5.98 2.56
C ARG A 180 -8.75 -4.66 2.98
N SER A 181 -8.23 -4.07 4.05
CA SER A 181 -8.85 -2.88 4.64
C SER A 181 -7.84 -1.92 5.25
N VAL A 182 -8.31 -0.71 5.54
CA VAL A 182 -7.65 0.22 6.46
C VAL A 182 -8.50 0.35 7.71
N HIS A 183 -7.91 0.01 8.84
CA HIS A 183 -8.52 0.10 10.16
C HIS A 183 -8.19 1.44 10.83
N PHE A 184 -9.13 1.97 11.59
CA PHE A 184 -9.02 3.27 12.23
C PHE A 184 -8.84 3.10 13.74
N VAL A 185 -7.83 3.75 14.29
CA VAL A 185 -7.57 3.75 15.74
C VAL A 185 -7.49 5.19 16.22
N VAL A 186 -8.43 5.57 17.09
CA VAL A 186 -8.40 6.87 17.77
C VAL A 186 -7.30 6.83 18.82
N LYS A 187 -6.43 7.84 18.82
CA LYS A 187 -5.38 8.04 19.83
C LYS A 187 -5.72 9.24 20.71
N GLU A 188 -5.60 9.06 21.99
CA GLU A 188 -5.76 10.15 22.99
C GLU A 188 -4.52 11.07 23.02
#